data_4b3b36193e79f0c27a4ff2b53883407f
#
_entry.id   4b3b36193e79f0c27a4ff2b53883407f
#
_cell.length_a   1.000
_cell.length_b   1.000
_cell.length_c   1.000
_cell.angle_alpha   90.00
_cell.angle_beta   90.00
_cell.angle_gamma   90.00
#
_symmetry.space_group_name_H-M   'P 1'
#
loop_
_entity.id
_entity.type
_entity.pdbx_description
1 polymer ?
#
loop_
_entity_poly.entity_id
_entity_poly.type
_entity_poly.pdbx_seq_one_letter_code
_entity_poly.pdbx_strand_id
1 'polypeptide(L)'
;MMCVKPDDTRRYCEIFEENGIAGLHIDIMDGSFVPNFTLGTDYCRYLREISPLPLDIHLMIDKPEDKIKWFPIREGDIVSVHAESTNHLCRAMDRIREAGGLPYVAINPATPLAAIEEALPFAAGFLLMTINPGFAGQKLIEPMIDKAARARQLFISAGYPEMPLETDGNVSAENLVRLKTAGADMFVIGSSGFLNSSCSAENLAERIKEYGNL
;
A
#
# COMPACT_ATOMS: atom_id res chain seq x y z
N MET A 1 -6.18 4.71 4.60
CA MET A 1 -6.72 5.68 5.59
C MET A 1 -7.12 7.01 4.96
N MET A 2 -6.57 7.42 3.83
CA MET A 2 -6.90 8.67 3.13
C MET A 2 -8.42 8.84 2.82
N CYS A 3 -9.17 7.74 2.69
CA CYS A 3 -10.61 7.76 2.39
C CYS A 3 -11.53 7.82 3.63
N VAL A 4 -10.96 7.84 4.84
CA VAL A 4 -11.71 7.87 6.11
C VAL A 4 -11.74 9.31 6.64
N LYS A 5 -12.90 9.78 7.06
CA LYS A 5 -13.01 11.11 7.67
C LYS A 5 -12.31 11.12 9.04
N PRO A 6 -11.66 12.23 9.41
CA PRO A 6 -10.97 12.33 10.71
C PRO A 6 -11.87 11.96 11.92
N ASP A 7 -13.12 12.42 11.92
CA ASP A 7 -14.07 12.18 13.02
C ASP A 7 -14.46 10.70 13.14
N ASP A 8 -14.42 9.95 12.04
CA ASP A 8 -14.78 8.53 11.97
C ASP A 8 -13.59 7.60 12.21
N THR A 9 -12.35 8.12 12.22
CA THR A 9 -11.12 7.31 12.17
C THR A 9 -11.06 6.26 13.27
N ARG A 10 -11.29 6.64 14.53
CA ARG A 10 -11.27 5.70 15.67
C ARG A 10 -12.31 4.58 15.49
N ARG A 11 -13.54 4.94 15.15
CA ARG A 11 -14.64 3.99 14.97
C ARG A 11 -14.37 3.01 13.84
N TYR A 12 -13.79 3.50 12.73
CA TYR A 12 -13.42 2.64 11.61
C TYR A 12 -12.26 1.69 11.96
N CYS A 13 -11.25 2.15 12.70
CA CYS A 13 -10.18 1.28 13.17
C CYS A 13 -10.70 0.13 14.05
N GLU A 14 -11.63 0.41 14.97
CA GLU A 14 -12.28 -0.62 15.79
C GLU A 14 -12.99 -1.67 14.91
N ILE A 15 -13.76 -1.23 13.90
CA ILE A 15 -14.46 -2.14 12.98
C ILE A 15 -13.46 -2.94 12.13
N PHE A 16 -12.37 -2.34 11.66
CA PHE A 16 -11.32 -3.02 10.90
C PHE A 16 -10.69 -4.14 11.73
N GLU A 17 -10.34 -3.87 12.98
CA GLU A 17 -9.76 -4.83 13.92
C GLU A 17 -10.72 -6.00 14.17
N GLU A 18 -12.01 -5.71 14.47
CA GLU A 18 -13.03 -6.72 14.73
C GLU A 18 -13.34 -7.60 13.51
N ASN A 19 -13.08 -7.13 12.29
CA ASN A 19 -13.39 -7.84 11.05
C ASN A 19 -12.15 -8.33 10.28
N GLY A 20 -11.00 -8.41 10.95
CA GLY A 20 -9.81 -9.10 10.42
C GLY A 20 -9.08 -8.37 9.28
N ILE A 21 -9.16 -7.04 9.22
CA ILE A 21 -8.30 -6.25 8.33
C ILE A 21 -6.86 -6.40 8.77
N ALA A 22 -5.97 -6.69 7.81
CA ALA A 22 -4.57 -7.03 8.10
C ALA A 22 -3.73 -5.82 8.53
N GLY A 23 -4.06 -4.61 8.07
CA GLY A 23 -3.31 -3.40 8.39
C GLY A 23 -3.98 -2.13 7.88
N LEU A 24 -3.45 -0.99 8.29
CA LEU A 24 -3.94 0.34 7.93
C LEU A 24 -3.02 0.97 6.89
N HIS A 25 -3.46 1.04 5.63
CA HIS A 25 -2.72 1.69 4.56
C HIS A 25 -2.80 3.21 4.66
N ILE A 26 -1.64 3.88 4.61
CA ILE A 26 -1.49 5.32 4.82
C ILE A 26 -0.69 5.94 3.69
N ASP A 27 -1.36 6.69 2.84
CA ASP A 27 -0.75 7.43 1.73
C ASP A 27 -0.08 8.70 2.25
N ILE A 28 1.23 8.78 2.22
CA ILE A 28 2.02 9.95 2.61
C ILE A 28 2.53 10.65 1.34
N MET A 29 2.15 11.90 1.16
CA MET A 29 2.49 12.68 -0.02
C MET A 29 3.11 14.03 0.38
N ASP A 30 4.17 14.45 -0.31
CA ASP A 30 4.96 15.64 0.02
C ASP A 30 4.83 16.82 -0.97
N GLY A 31 3.97 16.67 -1.99
CA GLY A 31 3.80 17.68 -3.03
C GLY A 31 4.96 17.78 -4.02
N SER A 32 6.02 16.97 -3.86
CA SER A 32 7.18 16.91 -4.73
C SER A 32 7.13 15.68 -5.65
N PHE A 33 7.07 14.50 -5.07
CA PHE A 33 6.97 13.25 -5.83
C PHE A 33 5.61 13.12 -6.55
N VAL A 34 4.53 13.53 -5.89
CA VAL A 34 3.19 13.65 -6.46
C VAL A 34 2.61 15.03 -6.20
N PRO A 35 1.77 15.61 -7.08
CA PRO A 35 1.25 16.97 -6.95
C PRO A 35 0.10 17.07 -5.94
N ASN A 36 0.26 16.49 -4.76
CA ASN A 36 -0.72 16.49 -3.68
C ASN A 36 -0.01 16.41 -2.32
N PHE A 37 -0.70 16.82 -1.27
CA PHE A 37 -0.28 16.66 0.13
C PHE A 37 -1.31 15.82 0.87
N THR A 38 -0.88 14.79 1.57
CA THR A 38 -1.76 14.00 2.42
C THR A 38 -1.04 13.60 3.69
N LEU A 39 -1.81 13.40 4.75
CA LEU A 39 -1.43 12.78 6.01
C LEU A 39 0.03 13.11 6.43
N GLY A 40 0.56 12.48 7.43
CA GLY A 40 1.92 12.73 7.86
C GLY A 40 2.29 11.93 9.09
N THR A 41 3.47 12.23 9.65
CA THR A 41 4.02 11.51 10.80
C THR A 41 3.11 11.56 12.04
N ASP A 42 2.44 12.70 12.27
CA ASP A 42 1.54 12.85 13.42
C ASP A 42 0.26 12.03 13.26
N TYR A 43 -0.23 11.87 12.02
CA TYR A 43 -1.34 10.97 11.77
C TYR A 43 -0.95 9.50 12.00
N CYS A 44 0.25 9.09 11.61
CA CYS A 44 0.76 7.77 11.93
C CYS A 44 0.87 7.54 13.46
N ARG A 45 1.34 8.56 14.23
CA ARG A 45 1.36 8.50 15.70
C ARG A 45 -0.04 8.37 16.28
N TYR A 46 -0.98 9.16 15.79
CA TYR A 46 -2.38 9.09 16.21
C TYR A 46 -2.97 7.70 15.97
N LEU A 47 -2.75 7.10 14.80
CA LEU A 47 -3.22 5.73 14.53
C LEU A 47 -2.63 4.71 15.50
N ARG A 48 -1.35 4.86 15.90
CA ARG A 48 -0.72 4.02 16.92
C ARG A 48 -1.38 4.10 18.30
N GLU A 49 -1.97 5.23 18.62
CA GLU A 49 -2.66 5.43 19.91
C GLU A 49 -4.05 4.80 19.92
N ILE A 50 -4.67 4.66 18.75
CA ILE A 50 -6.08 4.24 18.65
C ILE A 50 -6.29 2.84 18.07
N SER A 51 -5.25 2.21 17.52
CA SER A 51 -5.34 0.87 16.89
C SER A 51 -4.08 0.06 17.09
N PRO A 52 -4.18 -1.24 17.41
CA PRO A 52 -3.06 -2.17 17.44
C PRO A 52 -2.64 -2.67 16.05
N LEU A 53 -3.45 -2.44 15.00
CA LEU A 53 -3.18 -2.93 13.66
C LEU A 53 -1.83 -2.43 13.12
N PRO A 54 -1.09 -3.26 12.37
CA PRO A 54 0.10 -2.82 11.66
C PRO A 54 -0.20 -1.64 10.74
N LEU A 55 0.77 -0.74 10.59
CA LEU A 55 0.68 0.31 9.59
C LEU A 55 1.37 -0.15 8.30
N ASP A 56 0.73 0.12 7.20
CA ASP A 56 1.27 0.01 5.86
C ASP A 56 1.47 1.45 5.34
N ILE A 57 2.70 1.93 5.43
CA ILE A 57 3.07 3.33 5.18
C ILE A 57 3.57 3.45 3.75
N HIS A 58 2.74 3.98 2.87
CA HIS A 58 3.08 4.20 1.47
C HIS A 58 3.68 5.60 1.28
N LEU A 59 4.99 5.65 1.02
CA LEU A 59 5.75 6.89 0.91
C LEU A 59 5.82 7.38 -0.53
N MET A 60 4.87 8.20 -0.94
CA MET A 60 4.88 8.96 -2.19
C MET A 60 5.61 10.30 -1.97
N ILE A 61 6.89 10.22 -1.60
CA ILE A 61 7.71 11.36 -1.22
C ILE A 61 9.09 11.30 -1.89
N ASP A 62 9.67 12.45 -2.18
CA ASP A 62 11.03 12.55 -2.72
C ASP A 62 12.07 12.23 -1.64
N LYS A 63 13.14 11.49 -1.99
CA LYS A 63 14.25 11.10 -1.10
C LYS A 63 13.78 10.49 0.23
N PRO A 64 13.03 9.37 0.19
CA PRO A 64 12.48 8.75 1.39
C PRO A 64 13.55 8.32 2.40
N GLU A 65 14.76 7.95 1.96
CA GLU A 65 15.89 7.52 2.81
C GLU A 65 16.27 8.54 3.88
N ASP A 66 16.03 9.83 3.66
CA ASP A 66 16.32 10.88 4.62
C ASP A 66 15.17 11.08 5.65
N LYS A 67 13.97 10.64 5.29
CA LYS A 67 12.70 10.94 5.99
C LYS A 67 12.13 9.75 6.77
N ILE A 68 12.47 8.50 6.43
CA ILE A 68 11.96 7.27 7.06
C ILE A 68 12.02 7.32 8.60
N LYS A 69 13.11 7.85 9.15
CA LYS A 69 13.31 8.00 10.61
C LYS A 69 12.30 8.91 11.32
N TRP A 70 11.49 9.66 10.59
CA TRP A 70 10.47 10.54 11.17
C TRP A 70 9.19 9.79 11.52
N PHE A 71 8.98 8.62 10.92
CA PHE A 71 7.77 7.82 11.09
C PHE A 71 7.89 6.88 12.30
N PRO A 72 6.78 6.60 13.02
CA PRO A 72 6.77 5.72 14.18
C PRO A 72 6.67 4.23 13.74
N ILE A 73 7.66 3.79 12.97
CA ILE A 73 7.73 2.43 12.44
C ILE A 73 7.95 1.43 13.58
N ARG A 74 7.28 0.28 13.53
CA ARG A 74 7.40 -0.85 14.47
C ARG A 74 7.59 -2.15 13.71
N GLU A 75 7.97 -3.19 14.43
CA GLU A 75 7.96 -4.55 13.91
C GLU A 75 6.57 -4.95 13.40
N GLY A 76 6.52 -5.53 12.21
CA GLY A 76 5.29 -5.89 11.51
C GLY A 76 4.70 -4.81 10.61
N ASP A 77 5.21 -3.57 10.66
CA ASP A 77 4.78 -2.53 9.73
C ASP A 77 5.39 -2.73 8.35
N ILE A 78 4.61 -2.41 7.34
CA ILE A 78 5.08 -2.29 5.97
C ILE A 78 5.43 -0.82 5.69
N VAL A 79 6.54 -0.60 4.99
CA VAL A 79 6.88 0.73 4.46
C VAL A 79 7.24 0.59 3.01
N SER A 80 6.41 1.16 2.14
CA SER A 80 6.58 1.14 0.69
C SER A 80 7.26 2.42 0.21
N VAL A 81 8.36 2.28 -0.52
CA VAL A 81 9.10 3.38 -1.16
C VAL A 81 9.09 3.20 -2.67
N HIS A 82 8.82 4.25 -3.41
CA HIS A 82 8.85 4.22 -4.86
C HIS A 82 10.27 4.10 -5.40
N ALA A 83 10.48 3.17 -6.35
CA ALA A 83 11.77 3.05 -7.04
C ALA A 83 12.15 4.35 -7.76
N GLU A 84 11.16 5.13 -8.17
CA GLU A 84 11.33 6.41 -8.87
C GLU A 84 11.64 7.60 -7.95
N SER A 85 11.46 7.44 -6.64
CA SER A 85 11.56 8.55 -5.66
C SER A 85 12.98 8.77 -5.13
N THR A 86 13.92 7.87 -5.45
CA THR A 86 15.30 7.91 -4.94
C THR A 86 16.29 7.27 -5.90
N ASN A 87 17.51 7.77 -5.90
CA ASN A 87 18.67 7.11 -6.53
C ASN A 87 19.32 6.07 -5.59
N HIS A 88 18.83 5.90 -4.38
CA HIS A 88 19.43 5.09 -3.32
C HIS A 88 18.44 4.10 -2.71
N LEU A 89 17.72 3.36 -3.58
CA LEU A 89 16.63 2.46 -3.17
C LEU A 89 17.07 1.45 -2.09
N CYS A 90 18.23 0.79 -2.25
CA CYS A 90 18.74 -0.15 -1.24
C CYS A 90 18.97 0.53 0.12
N ARG A 91 19.48 1.78 0.12
CA ARG A 91 19.64 2.54 1.35
C ARG A 91 18.31 2.84 2.03
N ALA A 92 17.27 3.17 1.24
CA ALA A 92 15.93 3.39 1.79
C ALA A 92 15.39 2.10 2.45
N MET A 93 15.56 0.94 1.79
CA MET A 93 15.16 -0.35 2.35
C MET A 93 15.91 -0.72 3.63
N ASP A 94 17.23 -0.44 3.69
CA ASP A 94 18.02 -0.66 4.90
C ASP A 94 17.53 0.23 6.06
N ARG A 95 17.20 1.51 5.79
CA ARG A 95 16.62 2.41 6.79
C ARG A 95 15.28 1.93 7.34
N ILE A 96 14.46 1.32 6.49
CA ILE A 96 13.17 0.72 6.93
C ILE A 96 13.45 -0.45 7.86
N ARG A 97 14.39 -1.36 7.52
CA ARG A 97 14.77 -2.48 8.38
C ARG A 97 15.39 -2.03 9.71
N GLU A 98 16.29 -1.03 9.66
CA GLU A 98 16.88 -0.44 10.87
C GLU A 98 15.80 0.14 11.82
N ALA A 99 14.69 0.64 11.26
CA ALA A 99 13.54 1.12 12.02
C ALA A 99 12.60 -0.02 12.51
N GLY A 100 12.82 -1.26 12.09
CA GLY A 100 12.02 -2.43 12.45
C GLY A 100 10.91 -2.80 11.48
N GLY A 101 10.75 -2.07 10.37
CA GLY A 101 9.71 -2.30 9.37
C GLY A 101 10.10 -3.28 8.26
N LEU A 102 9.11 -3.70 7.49
CA LEU A 102 9.23 -4.53 6.31
C LEU A 102 9.35 -3.62 5.07
N PRO A 103 10.51 -3.59 4.37
CA PRO A 103 10.69 -2.74 3.22
C PRO A 103 9.95 -3.29 1.99
N TYR A 104 8.99 -2.54 1.48
CA TYR A 104 8.36 -2.80 0.18
C TYR A 104 8.85 -1.81 -0.87
N VAL A 105 8.98 -2.29 -2.10
CA VAL A 105 9.29 -1.44 -3.25
C VAL A 105 8.02 -1.17 -4.04
N ALA A 106 7.66 0.10 -4.16
CA ALA A 106 6.55 0.54 -4.99
C ALA A 106 7.02 0.94 -6.39
N ILE A 107 6.21 0.67 -7.42
CA ILE A 107 6.44 1.15 -8.78
C ILE A 107 5.17 1.73 -9.41
N ASN A 108 5.38 2.79 -10.18
CA ASN A 108 4.33 3.43 -10.98
C ASN A 108 3.90 2.56 -12.18
N PRO A 109 2.73 2.81 -12.75
CA PRO A 109 2.24 2.05 -13.90
C PRO A 109 3.21 2.01 -15.08
N ALA A 110 3.90 3.11 -15.38
CA ALA A 110 4.82 3.20 -16.52
C ALA A 110 6.22 2.62 -16.24
N THR A 111 6.60 2.37 -15.00
CA THR A 111 7.92 1.86 -14.63
C THR A 111 8.04 0.38 -15.00
N PRO A 112 9.04 -0.04 -15.77
CA PRO A 112 9.20 -1.43 -16.16
C PRO A 112 9.59 -2.31 -14.96
N LEU A 113 9.21 -3.60 -14.98
CA LEU A 113 9.57 -4.56 -13.93
C LEU A 113 11.09 -4.74 -13.79
N ALA A 114 11.85 -4.59 -14.88
CA ALA A 114 13.31 -4.61 -14.84
C ALA A 114 13.93 -3.58 -13.88
N ALA A 115 13.22 -2.50 -13.58
CA ALA A 115 13.69 -1.49 -12.62
C ALA A 115 13.77 -1.99 -11.17
N ILE A 116 13.14 -3.13 -10.86
CA ILE A 116 13.09 -3.70 -9.51
C ILE A 116 13.80 -5.07 -9.38
N GLU A 117 14.30 -5.63 -10.46
CA GLU A 117 14.96 -6.95 -10.44
C GLU A 117 16.11 -7.00 -9.43
N GLU A 118 16.98 -5.99 -9.44
CA GLU A 118 18.11 -5.89 -8.50
C GLU A 118 17.67 -5.59 -7.05
N ALA A 119 16.42 -5.18 -6.85
CA ALA A 119 15.87 -4.91 -5.51
C ALA A 119 15.29 -6.17 -4.84
N LEU A 120 15.00 -7.24 -5.60
CA LEU A 120 14.38 -8.47 -5.08
C LEU A 120 15.08 -9.03 -3.82
N PRO A 121 16.43 -9.14 -3.75
CA PRO A 121 17.09 -9.68 -2.55
C PRO A 121 16.93 -8.80 -1.30
N PHE A 122 16.55 -7.55 -1.50
CA PHE A 122 16.49 -6.54 -0.43
C PHE A 122 15.06 -6.19 -0.03
N ALA A 123 14.05 -6.58 -0.78
CA ALA A 123 12.66 -6.29 -0.49
C ALA A 123 12.03 -7.38 0.38
N ALA A 124 11.06 -6.99 1.21
CA ALA A 124 10.16 -7.91 1.90
C ALA A 124 8.85 -8.11 1.10
N GLY A 125 8.59 -7.25 0.11
CA GLY A 125 7.45 -7.31 -0.79
C GLY A 125 7.47 -6.18 -1.81
N PHE A 126 6.46 -6.16 -2.68
CA PHE A 126 6.32 -5.17 -3.75
C PHE A 126 4.90 -4.60 -3.79
N LEU A 127 4.82 -3.29 -4.02
CA LEU A 127 3.56 -2.57 -4.25
C LEU A 127 3.47 -2.15 -5.72
N LEU A 128 2.52 -2.71 -6.45
CA LEU A 128 2.21 -2.31 -7.81
C LEU A 128 1.08 -1.28 -7.82
N MET A 129 1.40 -0.06 -8.26
CA MET A 129 0.38 0.95 -8.52
C MET A 129 -0.45 0.56 -9.73
N THR A 130 -1.78 0.49 -9.58
CA THR A 130 -2.71 0.19 -10.67
C THR A 130 -3.40 1.45 -11.23
N ILE A 131 -3.09 2.60 -10.65
CA ILE A 131 -3.41 3.97 -11.09
C ILE A 131 -2.15 4.83 -11.00
N ASN A 132 -2.17 6.04 -11.53
CA ASN A 132 -1.10 7.00 -11.23
C ASN A 132 -1.23 7.48 -9.77
N PRO A 133 -0.13 7.48 -8.97
CA PRO A 133 -0.19 7.91 -7.58
C PRO A 133 -0.55 9.38 -7.44
N GLY A 134 -1.09 9.76 -6.26
CA GLY A 134 -1.38 11.15 -5.90
C GLY A 134 -2.85 11.47 -5.65
N PHE A 135 -3.81 10.82 -6.32
CA PHE A 135 -5.24 11.12 -6.17
C PHE A 135 -6.09 9.84 -6.19
N ALA A 136 -7.04 9.75 -5.25
CA ALA A 136 -8.05 8.69 -5.27
C ALA A 136 -9.11 8.89 -6.38
N GLY A 137 -9.92 7.86 -6.63
CA GLY A 137 -11.06 7.93 -7.55
C GLY A 137 -10.72 7.76 -9.04
N GLN A 138 -9.48 7.46 -9.39
CA GLN A 138 -9.08 7.12 -10.76
C GLN A 138 -9.58 5.72 -11.15
N LYS A 139 -9.67 5.45 -12.45
CA LYS A 139 -9.94 4.12 -12.98
C LYS A 139 -8.65 3.30 -13.05
N LEU A 140 -8.76 2.00 -12.81
CA LEU A 140 -7.66 1.07 -13.02
C LEU A 140 -7.11 1.18 -14.46
N ILE A 141 -5.79 1.22 -14.58
CA ILE A 141 -5.08 1.20 -15.86
C ILE A 141 -5.02 -0.26 -16.31
N GLU A 142 -5.85 -0.63 -17.31
CA GLU A 142 -6.05 -2.02 -17.74
C GLU A 142 -4.77 -2.87 -17.92
N PRO A 143 -3.68 -2.36 -18.52
CA PRO A 143 -2.43 -3.12 -18.63
C PRO A 143 -1.81 -3.54 -17.28
N MET A 144 -2.28 -3.00 -16.14
CA MET A 144 -1.72 -3.36 -14.82
C MET A 144 -2.14 -4.75 -14.35
N ILE A 145 -3.24 -5.29 -14.86
CA ILE A 145 -3.61 -6.70 -14.61
C ILE A 145 -2.54 -7.63 -15.19
N ASP A 146 -2.17 -7.42 -16.45
CA ASP A 146 -1.08 -8.21 -17.09
C ASP A 146 0.27 -7.95 -16.41
N LYS A 147 0.53 -6.70 -15.99
CA LYS A 147 1.77 -6.36 -15.27
C LYS A 147 1.85 -7.08 -13.91
N ALA A 148 0.75 -7.25 -13.19
CA ALA A 148 0.71 -8.04 -11.97
C ALA A 148 1.08 -9.51 -12.24
N ALA A 149 0.52 -10.12 -13.29
CA ALA A 149 0.86 -11.49 -13.68
C ALA A 149 2.36 -11.62 -14.05
N ARG A 150 2.90 -10.68 -14.82
CA ARG A 150 4.34 -10.67 -15.15
C ARG A 150 5.23 -10.43 -13.91
N ALA A 151 4.80 -9.62 -12.96
CA ALA A 151 5.52 -9.44 -11.70
C ALA A 151 5.60 -10.75 -10.91
N ARG A 152 4.49 -11.47 -10.78
CA ARG A 152 4.47 -12.82 -10.16
C ARG A 152 5.41 -13.78 -10.86
N GLN A 153 5.41 -13.81 -12.19
CA GLN A 153 6.32 -14.67 -12.97
C GLN A 153 7.80 -14.27 -12.78
N LEU A 154 8.09 -12.98 -12.70
CA LEU A 154 9.43 -12.47 -12.39
C LEU A 154 9.89 -13.00 -11.02
N PHE A 155 9.06 -12.90 -9.97
CA PHE A 155 9.41 -13.35 -8.63
C PHE A 155 9.68 -14.86 -8.61
N ILE A 156 8.82 -15.65 -9.24
CA ILE A 156 9.01 -17.12 -9.36
C ILE A 156 10.33 -17.44 -10.06
N SER A 157 10.60 -16.82 -11.22
CA SER A 157 11.79 -17.10 -12.03
C SER A 157 13.09 -16.64 -11.35
N ALA A 158 13.02 -15.61 -10.51
CA ALA A 158 14.15 -15.12 -9.72
C ALA A 158 14.38 -15.90 -8.41
N GLY A 159 13.53 -16.90 -8.08
CA GLY A 159 13.67 -17.72 -6.88
C GLY A 159 12.97 -17.18 -5.64
N TYR A 160 12.03 -16.25 -5.82
CA TYR A 160 11.22 -15.63 -4.74
C TYR A 160 9.70 -15.91 -4.94
N PRO A 161 9.24 -17.18 -5.06
CA PRO A 161 7.84 -17.48 -5.38
C PRO A 161 6.84 -16.93 -4.37
N GLU A 162 7.23 -16.81 -3.10
CA GLU A 162 6.39 -16.33 -2.00
C GLU A 162 6.52 -14.81 -1.76
N MET A 163 7.22 -14.07 -2.64
CA MET A 163 7.35 -12.61 -2.51
C MET A 163 5.96 -11.95 -2.56
N PRO A 164 5.55 -11.23 -1.51
CA PRO A 164 4.25 -10.56 -1.49
C PRO A 164 4.13 -9.53 -2.63
N LEU A 165 3.01 -9.58 -3.34
CA LEU A 165 2.64 -8.61 -4.35
C LEU A 165 1.37 -7.89 -3.91
N GLU A 166 1.54 -6.66 -3.45
CA GLU A 166 0.48 -5.75 -3.09
C GLU A 166 0.05 -4.92 -4.30
N THR A 167 -1.23 -4.56 -4.34
CA THR A 167 -1.77 -3.68 -5.39
C THR A 167 -2.56 -2.53 -4.77
N ASP A 168 -2.30 -1.32 -5.27
CA ASP A 168 -2.99 -0.10 -4.88
C ASP A 168 -3.52 0.68 -6.09
N GLY A 169 -4.77 1.10 -5.98
CA GLY A 169 -5.47 1.92 -6.95
C GLY A 169 -6.66 1.22 -7.60
N ASN A 170 -7.86 1.76 -7.38
CA ASN A 170 -9.12 1.26 -7.94
C ASN A 170 -9.38 -0.24 -7.72
N VAL A 171 -9.05 -0.75 -6.53
CA VAL A 171 -9.33 -2.14 -6.14
C VAL A 171 -10.81 -2.27 -5.77
N SER A 172 -11.67 -2.29 -6.79
CA SER A 172 -13.09 -2.64 -6.69
C SER A 172 -13.25 -4.17 -6.52
N ALA A 173 -14.43 -4.65 -6.18
CA ALA A 173 -14.71 -6.09 -6.08
C ALA A 173 -14.34 -6.84 -7.38
N GLU A 174 -14.70 -6.30 -8.53
CA GLU A 174 -14.33 -6.85 -9.85
C GLU A 174 -12.82 -6.88 -10.06
N ASN A 175 -12.14 -5.74 -9.81
CA ASN A 175 -10.70 -5.64 -10.02
C ASN A 175 -9.90 -6.47 -9.02
N LEU A 176 -10.37 -6.62 -7.78
CA LEU A 176 -9.77 -7.50 -6.79
C LEU A 176 -9.67 -8.93 -7.32
N VAL A 177 -10.76 -9.49 -7.83
CA VAL A 177 -10.77 -10.86 -8.40
C VAL A 177 -9.80 -10.98 -9.56
N ARG A 178 -9.73 -9.99 -10.44
CA ARG A 178 -8.80 -9.96 -11.59
C ARG A 178 -7.34 -9.90 -11.15
N LEU A 179 -7.02 -9.03 -10.18
CA LEU A 179 -5.67 -8.88 -9.63
C LEU A 179 -5.24 -10.12 -8.85
N LYS A 180 -6.14 -10.71 -8.05
CA LYS A 180 -5.91 -11.97 -7.34
C LYS A 180 -5.61 -13.11 -8.31
N THR A 181 -6.40 -13.22 -9.40
CA THR A 181 -6.15 -14.19 -10.47
C THR A 181 -4.81 -13.96 -11.17
N ALA A 182 -4.37 -12.70 -11.29
CA ALA A 182 -3.07 -12.33 -11.84
C ALA A 182 -1.90 -12.58 -10.87
N GLY A 183 -2.17 -13.00 -9.62
CA GLY A 183 -1.14 -13.39 -8.65
C GLY A 183 -0.80 -12.31 -7.62
N ALA A 184 -1.64 -11.30 -7.43
CA ALA A 184 -1.53 -10.39 -6.29
C ALA A 184 -2.04 -11.08 -5.01
N ASP A 185 -1.39 -10.78 -3.87
CA ASP A 185 -1.69 -11.37 -2.56
C ASP A 185 -2.31 -10.35 -1.61
N MET A 186 -2.00 -9.07 -1.78
CA MET A 186 -2.40 -7.99 -0.89
C MET A 186 -3.11 -6.88 -1.69
N PHE A 187 -4.13 -6.29 -1.07
CA PHE A 187 -5.05 -5.39 -1.76
C PHE A 187 -5.35 -4.17 -0.90
N VAL A 188 -4.96 -2.99 -1.39
CA VAL A 188 -5.32 -1.72 -0.76
C VAL A 188 -6.74 -1.34 -1.15
N ILE A 189 -7.66 -1.48 -0.21
CA ILE A 189 -9.08 -1.21 -0.45
C ILE A 189 -9.43 0.21 0.01
N GLY A 190 -9.76 1.05 -0.93
CA GLY A 190 -10.13 2.45 -0.69
C GLY A 190 -11.53 2.81 -1.21
N SER A 191 -11.64 4.01 -1.78
CA SER A 191 -12.89 4.61 -2.27
C SER A 191 -13.56 3.85 -3.42
N SER A 192 -12.85 2.99 -4.13
CA SER A 192 -13.40 2.11 -5.18
C SER A 192 -13.94 0.79 -4.63
N GLY A 193 -13.64 0.48 -3.37
CA GLY A 193 -14.06 -0.72 -2.68
C GLY A 193 -15.06 -0.43 -1.54
N PHE A 194 -14.85 -1.04 -0.39
CA PHE A 194 -15.81 -0.92 0.72
C PHE A 194 -15.80 0.47 1.39
N LEU A 195 -14.80 1.33 1.16
CA LEU A 195 -14.75 2.71 1.65
C LEU A 195 -15.32 3.75 0.66
N ASN A 196 -16.25 3.36 -0.22
CA ASN A 196 -16.88 4.28 -1.16
C ASN A 196 -17.87 5.25 -0.47
N SER A 197 -18.45 6.16 -1.25
CA SER A 197 -19.35 7.21 -0.73
C SER A 197 -20.61 6.72 -0.02
N SER A 198 -20.99 5.45 -0.17
CA SER A 198 -22.11 4.82 0.55
C SER A 198 -21.69 4.09 1.83
N CYS A 199 -20.39 4.12 2.18
CA CYS A 199 -19.87 3.52 3.39
C CYS A 199 -20.21 4.38 4.62
N SER A 200 -20.64 3.70 5.68
CA SER A 200 -20.83 4.27 7.02
C SER A 200 -20.39 3.25 8.06
N ALA A 201 -20.23 3.69 9.31
CA ALA A 201 -19.84 2.80 10.40
C ALA A 201 -20.85 1.65 10.61
N GLU A 202 -22.14 1.86 10.27
CA GLU A 202 -23.20 0.85 10.43
C GLU A 202 -23.11 -0.28 9.40
N ASN A 203 -22.60 -0.01 8.19
CA ASN A 203 -22.55 -1.01 7.10
C ASN A 203 -21.13 -1.49 6.79
N LEU A 204 -20.10 -0.93 7.40
CA LEU A 204 -18.70 -1.21 7.08
C LEU A 204 -18.33 -2.69 7.33
N ALA A 205 -18.76 -3.26 8.45
CA ALA A 205 -18.48 -4.66 8.80
C ALA A 205 -19.06 -5.66 7.77
N GLU A 206 -20.28 -5.41 7.28
CA GLU A 206 -20.90 -6.23 6.24
C GLU A 206 -20.13 -6.14 4.93
N ARG A 207 -19.76 -4.93 4.54
CA ARG A 207 -18.98 -4.68 3.31
C ARG A 207 -17.58 -5.32 3.35
N ILE A 208 -16.90 -5.30 4.51
CA ILE A 208 -15.62 -6.00 4.68
C ILE A 208 -15.79 -7.50 4.45
N LYS A 209 -16.85 -8.11 5.02
CA LYS A 209 -17.16 -9.54 4.84
C LYS A 209 -17.44 -9.90 3.38
N GLU A 210 -18.14 -9.04 2.63
CA GLU A 210 -18.37 -9.23 1.19
C GLU A 210 -17.04 -9.31 0.44
N TYR A 211 -16.10 -8.43 0.73
CA TYR A 211 -14.76 -8.44 0.12
C TYR A 211 -13.90 -9.63 0.56
N GLY A 212 -13.99 -10.04 1.81
CA GLY A 212 -13.29 -11.21 2.33
C GLY A 212 -13.71 -12.56 1.70
N ASN A 213 -14.87 -12.58 1.05
CA ASN A 213 -15.39 -13.76 0.34
C ASN A 213 -14.99 -13.82 -1.14
N LEU A 214 -14.30 -12.81 -1.69
CA LEU A 214 -13.82 -12.75 -3.08
C LEU A 214 -12.45 -13.42 -3.22
#